data_2ebade6e0975d06d5085ce732642f9fd
#
_entry.id   2ebade6e0975d06d5085ce732642f9fd
#
_cell.length_a   1.000
_cell.length_b   1.000
_cell.length_c   1.000
_cell.angle_alpha   90.00
_cell.angle_beta   90.00
_cell.angle_gamma   90.00
#
_symmetry.space_group_name_H-M   'P 1'
#
loop_
_entity.id
_entity.type
_entity.pdbx_description
1 polymer ?
#
loop_
_entity_poly.entity_id
_entity_poly.type
_entity_poly.pdbx_seq_one_letter_code
_entity_poly.pdbx_strand_id
1 'polypeptide(L)'
;WLGSGMTTSCHHPLPHFVHLHDVAKTPKALHNTPEKKEDRMKMQEGERPAGCEYCWKIEDIGRDSISDRVYKTAIYNDEDVETAMATDSNEDIDLKTLEIAFDRTCQFACSYCNPAFSTQWVTDIKKNGPYTDLISDGRNHYTHEHSSSQRYKPNETNPYVEAFFKWWESDLHRTLSELRLTGG
;
A
#
# COMPACT_ATOMS: atom_id res chain seq x y z
N TRP A 1 1.09 -4.39 -2.32
CA TRP A 1 0.86 -5.85 -2.30
C TRP A 1 0.84 -6.40 -3.73
N LEU A 2 2.00 -6.86 -4.20
CA LEU A 2 2.16 -7.35 -5.58
C LEU A 2 1.38 -8.64 -5.85
N GLY A 3 1.28 -9.53 -4.86
CA GLY A 3 0.52 -10.77 -5.00
C GLY A 3 -0.97 -10.57 -5.28
N SER A 4 -1.57 -9.47 -4.84
CA SER A 4 -2.96 -9.10 -5.12
C SER A 4 -3.12 -8.01 -6.17
N GLY A 5 -2.04 -7.35 -6.58
CA GLY A 5 -2.07 -6.19 -7.49
C GLY A 5 -2.73 -4.97 -6.85
N MET A 6 -2.53 -4.76 -5.56
CA MET A 6 -3.11 -3.66 -4.80
C MET A 6 -2.04 -2.68 -4.34
N THR A 7 -2.42 -1.42 -4.21
CA THR A 7 -1.56 -0.34 -3.73
C THR A 7 -2.31 0.59 -2.78
N THR A 8 -1.56 1.33 -1.98
CA THR A 8 -2.05 2.45 -1.16
C THR A 8 -0.91 3.44 -0.93
N SER A 9 -1.22 4.68 -0.56
CA SER A 9 -0.22 5.72 -0.29
C SER A 9 0.44 5.54 1.09
N CYS A 10 -0.30 5.02 2.06
CA CYS A 10 0.19 4.61 3.38
C CYS A 10 -0.73 3.50 3.92
N HIS A 11 -0.64 3.14 5.19
CA HIS A 11 -1.45 2.06 5.77
C HIS A 11 -2.86 2.49 6.24
N HIS A 12 -3.21 3.78 6.19
CA HIS A 12 -4.53 4.27 6.61
C HIS A 12 -5.60 4.18 5.51
N PRO A 13 -5.35 4.64 4.26
CA PRO A 13 -6.33 4.51 3.19
C PRO A 13 -6.61 3.06 2.84
N LEU A 14 -7.83 2.78 2.40
CA LEU A 14 -8.15 1.47 1.86
C LEU A 14 -7.31 1.20 0.61
N PRO A 15 -6.71 0.00 0.49
CA PRO A 15 -6.01 -0.40 -0.71
C PRO A 15 -6.97 -0.46 -1.91
N HIS A 16 -6.48 -0.06 -3.08
CA HIS A 16 -7.18 -0.19 -4.35
C HIS A 16 -6.37 -0.98 -5.36
N PHE A 17 -7.03 -1.48 -6.40
CA PHE A 17 -6.39 -2.29 -7.43
C PHE A 17 -5.62 -1.44 -8.43
N VAL A 18 -4.44 -1.90 -8.79
CA VAL A 18 -3.69 -1.37 -9.93
C VAL A 18 -4.16 -2.09 -11.20
N HIS A 19 -4.55 -1.33 -12.21
CA HIS A 19 -5.00 -1.92 -13.46
C HIS A 19 -3.83 -2.43 -14.31
N LEU A 20 -3.89 -3.67 -14.77
CA LEU A 20 -2.84 -4.26 -15.62
C LEU A 20 -2.61 -3.49 -16.92
N HIS A 21 -3.65 -2.87 -17.46
CA HIS A 21 -3.54 -2.01 -18.65
C HIS A 21 -2.61 -0.81 -18.39
N ASP A 22 -2.61 -0.23 -17.19
CA ASP A 22 -1.74 0.88 -16.86
C ASP A 22 -0.32 0.41 -16.56
N VAL A 23 -0.18 -0.74 -15.88
CA VAL A 23 1.12 -1.40 -15.68
C VAL A 23 1.78 -1.76 -17.01
N ALA A 24 1.01 -2.14 -18.03
CA ALA A 24 1.54 -2.44 -19.37
C ALA A 24 2.08 -1.19 -20.09
N LYS A 25 1.58 0.01 -19.77
CA LYS A 25 2.09 1.28 -20.32
C LYS A 25 3.37 1.74 -19.61
N THR A 26 3.35 1.67 -18.28
CA THR A 26 4.48 2.08 -17.45
C THR A 26 4.52 1.26 -16.17
N PRO A 27 5.69 0.72 -15.76
CA PRO A 27 5.81 0.03 -14.49
C PRO A 27 5.60 0.96 -13.29
N LYS A 28 5.78 2.28 -13.45
CA LYS A 28 5.50 3.29 -12.41
C LYS A 28 4.02 3.36 -12.02
N ALA A 29 3.11 2.82 -12.84
CA ALA A 29 1.68 2.70 -12.53
C ALA A 29 1.41 1.83 -11.29
N LEU A 30 2.35 1.01 -10.84
CA LEU A 30 2.26 0.30 -9.55
C LEU A 30 2.02 1.25 -8.35
N HIS A 31 2.48 2.49 -8.45
CA HIS A 31 2.26 3.52 -7.44
C HIS A 31 1.49 4.73 -7.98
N ASN A 32 1.63 5.06 -9.25
CA ASN A 32 1.05 6.26 -9.86
C ASN A 32 -0.33 5.99 -10.47
N THR A 33 -1.25 5.49 -9.63
CA THR A 33 -2.63 5.25 -10.03
C THR A 33 -3.41 6.57 -10.14
N PRO A 34 -4.53 6.61 -10.90
CA PRO A 34 -5.39 7.79 -10.99
C PRO A 34 -5.84 8.31 -9.62
N GLU A 35 -6.19 7.41 -8.70
CA GLU A 35 -6.62 7.76 -7.35
C GLU A 35 -5.52 8.49 -6.56
N LYS A 36 -4.27 8.01 -6.67
CA LYS A 36 -3.15 8.66 -5.98
C LYS A 36 -2.76 9.99 -6.63
N LYS A 37 -2.93 10.11 -7.93
CA LYS A 37 -2.72 11.38 -8.65
C LYS A 37 -3.77 12.41 -8.22
N GLU A 38 -5.02 12.02 -8.09
CA GLU A 38 -6.09 12.85 -7.54
C GLU A 38 -5.82 13.29 -6.10
N ASP A 39 -5.36 12.36 -5.24
CA ASP A 39 -5.00 12.70 -3.86
C ASP A 39 -3.84 13.70 -3.79
N ARG A 40 -2.82 13.57 -4.67
CA ARG A 40 -1.72 14.54 -4.77
C ARG A 40 -2.21 15.92 -5.20
N MET A 41 -3.07 15.98 -6.21
CA MET A 41 -3.66 17.22 -6.68
C MET A 41 -4.41 17.94 -5.56
N LYS A 42 -5.27 17.22 -4.85
CA LYS A 42 -6.01 17.77 -3.70
C LYS A 42 -5.07 18.33 -2.62
N MET A 43 -4.00 17.60 -2.30
CA MET A 43 -3.02 18.06 -1.32
C MET A 43 -2.27 19.32 -1.78
N GLN A 44 -1.91 19.42 -3.06
CA GLN A 44 -1.27 20.63 -3.63
C GLN A 44 -2.20 21.84 -3.60
N GLU A 45 -3.50 21.63 -3.72
CA GLU A 45 -4.55 22.66 -3.64
C GLU A 45 -4.93 23.00 -2.18
N GLY A 46 -4.32 22.35 -1.20
CA GLY A 46 -4.62 22.55 0.22
C GLY A 46 -5.89 21.84 0.69
N GLU A 47 -6.43 20.94 -0.12
CA GLU A 47 -7.56 20.11 0.25
C GLU A 47 -7.14 18.90 1.09
N ARG A 48 -8.13 18.26 1.70
CA ARG A 48 -7.93 17.08 2.58
C ARG A 48 -8.48 15.82 1.92
N PRO A 49 -7.63 14.97 1.28
CA PRO A 49 -8.07 13.70 0.75
C PRO A 49 -8.72 12.81 1.82
N ALA A 50 -9.83 12.15 1.48
CA ALA A 50 -10.58 11.31 2.42
C ALA A 50 -9.74 10.16 2.98
N GLY A 51 -8.80 9.61 2.21
CA GLY A 51 -7.87 8.57 2.66
C GLY A 51 -6.95 9.00 3.81
N CYS A 52 -6.79 10.31 4.04
CA CYS A 52 -5.96 10.87 5.10
C CYS A 52 -6.76 11.28 6.36
N GLU A 53 -8.05 10.95 6.43
CA GLU A 53 -8.97 11.37 7.51
C GLU A 53 -8.45 11.04 8.91
N TYR A 54 -7.78 9.89 9.08
CA TYR A 54 -7.19 9.51 10.36
C TYR A 54 -6.18 10.55 10.87
N CYS A 55 -5.25 10.97 10.00
CA CYS A 55 -4.25 11.96 10.37
C CYS A 55 -4.88 13.35 10.60
N TRP A 56 -5.82 13.75 9.75
CA TRP A 56 -6.53 15.03 9.90
C TRP A 56 -7.25 15.11 11.22
N LYS A 57 -7.94 14.06 11.65
CA LYS A 57 -8.62 14.04 12.97
C LYS A 57 -7.67 14.23 14.13
N ILE A 58 -6.46 13.66 14.06
CA ILE A 58 -5.45 13.84 15.11
C ILE A 58 -4.91 15.27 15.10
N GLU A 59 -4.62 15.82 13.92
CA GLU A 59 -4.08 17.18 13.77
C GLU A 59 -5.10 18.25 14.20
N ASP A 60 -6.39 18.04 13.93
CA ASP A 60 -7.48 18.94 14.34
C ASP A 60 -7.66 19.00 15.88
N ILE A 61 -7.13 18.02 16.62
CA ILE A 61 -7.08 18.08 18.10
C ILE A 61 -5.94 19.00 18.58
N GLY A 62 -5.10 19.50 17.70
CA GLY A 62 -3.93 20.33 18.05
C GLY A 62 -2.73 19.51 18.52
N ARG A 63 -2.66 18.25 18.15
CA ARG A 63 -1.55 17.32 18.42
C ARG A 63 -0.94 16.82 17.10
N ASP A 64 -0.74 17.72 16.16
CA ASP A 64 -0.23 17.47 14.83
C ASP A 64 1.11 16.72 14.81
N SER A 65 1.96 16.95 15.80
CA SER A 65 3.26 16.29 15.95
C SER A 65 3.18 14.77 16.17
N ILE A 66 2.00 14.23 16.51
CA ILE A 66 1.82 12.80 16.77
C ILE A 66 1.07 12.08 15.64
N SER A 67 0.63 12.79 14.60
CA SER A 67 0.01 12.11 13.45
C SER A 67 1.06 11.32 12.68
N ASP A 68 0.65 10.20 12.11
CA ASP A 68 1.52 9.37 11.27
C ASP A 68 2.08 10.13 10.07
N ARG A 69 1.29 11.04 9.52
CA ARG A 69 1.71 11.88 8.40
C ARG A 69 2.90 12.76 8.80
N VAL A 70 2.82 13.44 9.92
CA VAL A 70 3.91 14.28 10.46
C VAL A 70 5.14 13.42 10.75
N TYR A 71 4.95 12.26 11.40
CA TYR A 71 6.06 11.37 11.71
C TYR A 71 6.76 10.82 10.44
N LYS A 72 5.98 10.38 9.46
CA LYS A 72 6.54 9.78 8.22
C LYS A 72 7.16 10.79 7.27
N THR A 73 6.80 12.07 7.38
CA THR A 73 7.43 13.13 6.57
C THR A 73 8.81 13.55 7.07
N ALA A 74 9.24 13.11 8.24
CA ALA A 74 10.56 13.44 8.80
C ALA A 74 11.75 13.00 7.93
N ILE A 75 11.56 12.08 6.98
CA ILE A 75 12.60 11.66 6.02
C ILE A 75 12.77 12.64 4.84
N TYR A 76 11.80 13.56 4.66
CA TYR A 76 11.80 14.52 3.57
C TYR A 76 12.36 15.86 4.06
N ASN A 77 13.15 16.52 3.22
CA ASN A 77 13.68 17.85 3.44
C ASN A 77 12.88 18.92 2.69
N ASP A 78 13.24 20.18 2.84
CA ASP A 78 12.54 21.29 2.21
C ASP A 78 12.59 21.22 0.67
N GLU A 79 13.72 20.77 0.09
CA GLU A 79 13.87 20.58 -1.36
C GLU A 79 12.92 19.48 -1.89
N ASP A 80 12.73 18.40 -1.13
CA ASP A 80 11.75 17.36 -1.48
C ASP A 80 10.31 17.92 -1.50
N VAL A 81 9.99 18.80 -0.54
CA VAL A 81 8.68 19.45 -0.46
C VAL A 81 8.49 20.44 -1.62
N GLU A 82 9.48 21.28 -1.90
CA GLU A 82 9.45 22.21 -3.03
C GLU A 82 9.27 21.46 -4.36
N THR A 83 10.02 20.38 -4.55
CA THR A 83 9.90 19.50 -5.73
C THR A 83 8.50 18.91 -5.84
N ALA A 84 7.95 18.39 -4.74
CA ALA A 84 6.60 17.82 -4.73
C ALA A 84 5.51 18.86 -5.05
N MET A 85 5.68 20.10 -4.60
CA MET A 85 4.74 21.19 -4.89
C MET A 85 4.87 21.72 -6.33
N ALA A 86 6.06 21.61 -6.93
CA ALA A 86 6.29 22.06 -8.31
C ALA A 86 5.95 21.00 -9.37
N THR A 87 5.92 19.72 -8.99
CA THR A 87 5.63 18.61 -9.91
C THR A 87 4.14 18.56 -10.22
N ASP A 88 3.77 18.42 -11.51
CA ASP A 88 2.37 18.20 -11.91
C ASP A 88 1.85 16.92 -11.26
N SER A 89 0.70 17.01 -10.61
CA SER A 89 0.06 15.88 -9.93
C SER A 89 -0.21 14.68 -10.85
N ASN A 90 -0.36 14.92 -12.17
CA ASN A 90 -0.56 13.88 -13.18
C ASN A 90 0.74 13.18 -13.62
N GLU A 91 1.90 13.72 -13.29
CA GLU A 91 3.15 13.07 -13.61
C GLU A 91 3.36 11.79 -12.79
N ASP A 92 4.12 10.85 -13.37
CA ASP A 92 4.57 9.66 -12.67
C ASP A 92 5.80 10.01 -11.84
N ILE A 93 5.69 9.87 -10.53
CA ILE A 93 6.78 10.13 -9.57
C ILE A 93 7.49 8.84 -9.19
N ASP A 94 8.76 8.97 -8.85
CA ASP A 94 9.51 7.95 -8.13
C ASP A 94 9.36 8.13 -6.61
N LEU A 95 9.71 7.10 -5.86
CA LEU A 95 9.49 7.05 -4.42
C LEU A 95 10.78 7.25 -3.63
N LYS A 96 10.69 7.91 -2.48
CA LYS A 96 11.75 7.99 -1.48
C LYS A 96 11.60 6.89 -0.42
N THR A 97 10.36 6.46 -0.15
CA THR A 97 10.05 5.36 0.75
C THR A 97 9.10 4.36 0.09
N LEU A 98 9.34 3.08 0.29
CA LEU A 98 8.47 2.01 -0.21
C LEU A 98 8.36 0.90 0.80
N GLU A 99 7.12 0.49 1.09
CA GLU A 99 6.83 -0.78 1.74
C GLU A 99 6.18 -1.72 0.72
N ILE A 100 6.72 -2.94 0.60
CA ILE A 100 6.31 -3.90 -0.42
C ILE A 100 6.12 -5.29 0.17
N ALA A 101 5.02 -5.95 -0.23
CA ALA A 101 4.77 -7.37 0.00
C ALA A 101 4.64 -8.06 -1.37
N PHE A 102 5.48 -9.06 -1.63
CA PHE A 102 5.46 -9.82 -2.87
C PHE A 102 4.30 -10.81 -2.91
N ASP A 103 4.03 -11.45 -1.76
CA ASP A 103 2.88 -12.32 -1.57
C ASP A 103 2.42 -12.30 -0.11
N ARG A 104 1.53 -13.22 0.26
CA ARG A 104 1.04 -13.42 1.64
C ARG A 104 1.46 -14.76 2.23
N THR A 105 2.43 -15.44 1.64
CA THR A 105 2.93 -16.73 2.15
C THR A 105 3.52 -16.51 3.53
N CYS A 106 2.98 -17.17 4.53
CA CYS A 106 3.41 -17.05 5.92
C CYS A 106 3.06 -18.33 6.68
N GLN A 107 3.98 -18.79 7.50
CA GLN A 107 3.77 -19.96 8.36
C GLN A 107 3.20 -19.61 9.74
N PHE A 108 2.95 -18.32 10.04
CA PHE A 108 2.42 -17.87 11.32
C PHE A 108 0.97 -17.42 11.23
N ALA A 109 0.19 -17.70 12.28
CA ALA A 109 -1.15 -17.18 12.53
C ALA A 109 -1.11 -16.21 13.72
N CYS A 110 -0.40 -15.09 13.56
CA CYS A 110 -0.26 -14.09 14.62
C CYS A 110 -1.60 -13.46 14.98
N SER A 111 -1.82 -13.19 16.28
CA SER A 111 -3.10 -12.66 16.80
C SER A 111 -3.47 -11.27 16.26
N TYR A 112 -2.51 -10.50 15.79
CA TYR A 112 -2.69 -9.18 15.17
C TYR A 112 -2.76 -9.22 13.64
N CYS A 113 -2.77 -10.42 13.04
CA CYS A 113 -2.81 -10.64 11.59
C CYS A 113 -4.13 -11.29 11.18
N ASN A 114 -4.39 -11.36 9.90
CA ASN A 114 -5.61 -11.95 9.36
C ASN A 114 -5.35 -12.69 8.03
N PRO A 115 -6.35 -13.40 7.47
CA PRO A 115 -6.19 -14.18 6.24
C PRO A 115 -5.81 -13.37 4.98
N ALA A 116 -6.03 -12.06 4.98
CA ALA A 116 -5.62 -11.22 3.85
C ALA A 116 -4.07 -11.12 3.74
N PHE A 117 -3.35 -11.34 4.85
CA PHE A 117 -1.89 -11.20 4.94
C PHE A 117 -1.16 -12.50 5.31
N SER A 118 -1.89 -13.59 5.61
CA SER A 118 -1.26 -14.85 6.01
C SER A 118 -1.98 -16.07 5.45
N THR A 119 -1.25 -16.90 4.71
CA THR A 119 -1.73 -18.20 4.23
C THR A 119 -1.97 -19.19 5.37
N GLN A 120 -1.26 -19.06 6.50
CA GLN A 120 -1.48 -19.90 7.67
C GLN A 120 -2.85 -19.64 8.30
N TRP A 121 -3.31 -18.40 8.38
CA TRP A 121 -4.68 -18.09 8.79
C TRP A 121 -5.72 -18.73 7.87
N VAL A 122 -5.51 -18.70 6.54
CA VAL A 122 -6.39 -19.38 5.59
C VAL A 122 -6.44 -20.89 5.86
N THR A 123 -5.30 -21.50 6.12
CA THR A 123 -5.18 -22.92 6.44
C THR A 123 -5.88 -23.25 7.75
N ASP A 124 -5.70 -22.42 8.77
CA ASP A 124 -6.31 -22.61 10.07
C ASP A 124 -7.84 -22.48 10.02
N ILE A 125 -8.38 -21.49 9.32
CA ILE A 125 -9.81 -21.30 9.12
C ILE A 125 -10.43 -22.52 8.41
N LYS A 126 -9.78 -23.06 7.40
CA LYS A 126 -10.25 -24.25 6.69
C LYS A 126 -10.26 -25.49 7.56
N LYS A 127 -9.33 -25.61 8.51
CA LYS A 127 -9.17 -26.78 9.35
C LYS A 127 -9.98 -26.72 10.64
N ASN A 128 -9.99 -25.57 11.30
CA ASN A 128 -10.47 -25.41 12.68
C ASN A 128 -11.61 -24.39 12.81
N GLY A 129 -11.79 -23.50 11.81
CA GLY A 129 -12.84 -22.47 11.78
C GLY A 129 -14.12 -22.91 11.06
N PRO A 130 -14.95 -21.97 10.58
CA PRO A 130 -14.74 -20.53 10.62
C PRO A 130 -14.86 -19.94 12.03
N TYR A 131 -14.24 -18.77 12.23
CA TYR A 131 -14.29 -18.03 13.51
C TYR A 131 -15.22 -16.82 13.36
N THR A 132 -16.50 -17.04 13.57
CA THR A 132 -17.57 -16.05 13.29
C THR A 132 -17.53 -14.82 14.20
N ASP A 133 -16.95 -14.97 15.40
CA ASP A 133 -16.89 -13.93 16.41
C ASP A 133 -15.61 -13.06 16.31
N LEU A 134 -14.70 -13.42 15.38
CA LEU A 134 -13.49 -12.66 15.15
C LEU A 134 -13.68 -11.65 14.00
N ILE A 135 -13.44 -10.40 14.32
CA ILE A 135 -13.51 -9.27 13.37
C ILE A 135 -12.14 -8.59 13.33
N SER A 136 -11.64 -8.30 12.13
CA SER A 136 -10.45 -7.50 11.90
C SER A 136 -10.79 -6.37 10.92
N ASP A 137 -10.40 -5.14 11.26
CA ASP A 137 -10.67 -3.94 10.45
C ASP A 137 -12.16 -3.77 10.09
N GLY A 138 -13.05 -4.12 11.03
CA GLY A 138 -14.51 -4.08 10.80
C GLY A 138 -15.03 -5.11 9.81
N ARG A 139 -14.25 -6.15 9.48
CA ARG A 139 -14.58 -7.17 8.48
C ARG A 139 -14.49 -8.58 9.05
N ASN A 140 -15.31 -9.47 8.52
CA ASN A 140 -15.32 -10.90 8.90
C ASN A 140 -14.27 -11.68 8.12
N HIS A 141 -13.00 -11.31 8.24
CA HIS A 141 -11.89 -11.97 7.52
C HIS A 141 -11.76 -13.45 7.86
N TYR A 142 -12.15 -13.85 9.07
CA TYR A 142 -11.94 -15.20 9.61
C TYR A 142 -13.04 -16.19 9.25
N THR A 143 -14.05 -15.77 8.48
CA THR A 143 -15.16 -16.64 8.04
C THR A 143 -15.02 -17.13 6.61
N HIS A 144 -14.24 -16.45 5.78
CA HIS A 144 -14.03 -16.76 4.37
C HIS A 144 -12.67 -16.22 3.91
N GLU A 145 -12.21 -16.71 2.78
CA GLU A 145 -11.03 -16.15 2.12
C GLU A 145 -11.36 -14.75 1.58
N HIS A 146 -10.57 -13.76 1.98
CA HIS A 146 -10.82 -12.38 1.58
C HIS A 146 -10.55 -12.19 0.08
N SER A 147 -11.40 -11.40 -0.59
CA SER A 147 -11.31 -11.15 -2.04
C SER A 147 -10.02 -10.43 -2.48
N SER A 148 -9.35 -9.72 -1.57
CA SER A 148 -8.02 -9.14 -1.77
C SER A 148 -6.89 -10.15 -1.64
N SER A 149 -7.21 -11.43 -1.48
CA SER A 149 -6.22 -12.50 -1.43
C SER A 149 -5.42 -12.57 -2.72
N GLN A 150 -4.26 -13.17 -2.60
CA GLN A 150 -3.31 -13.32 -3.70
C GLN A 150 -3.98 -13.88 -4.97
N ARG A 151 -3.85 -13.14 -6.08
CA ARG A 151 -4.40 -13.52 -7.39
C ARG A 151 -3.52 -14.53 -8.11
N TYR A 152 -2.21 -14.48 -7.87
CA TYR A 152 -1.21 -15.31 -8.51
C TYR A 152 -0.62 -16.28 -7.51
N LYS A 153 -0.47 -17.54 -7.91
CA LYS A 153 0.24 -18.54 -7.10
C LYS A 153 1.75 -18.32 -7.19
N PRO A 154 2.53 -18.82 -6.22
CA PRO A 154 3.99 -18.63 -6.22
C PRO A 154 4.72 -19.16 -7.47
N ASN A 155 4.12 -20.11 -8.20
CA ASN A 155 4.67 -20.68 -9.43
C ASN A 155 4.09 -20.07 -10.71
N GLU A 156 3.25 -19.06 -10.61
CA GLU A 156 2.66 -18.35 -11.74
C GLU A 156 3.41 -17.05 -11.99
N THR A 157 3.54 -16.67 -13.25
CA THR A 157 4.07 -15.37 -13.64
C THR A 157 3.13 -14.26 -13.12
N ASN A 158 3.67 -13.37 -12.31
CA ASN A 158 2.94 -12.25 -11.75
C ASN A 158 3.37 -10.95 -12.43
N PRO A 159 2.52 -10.33 -13.26
CA PRO A 159 2.88 -9.12 -14.01
C PRO A 159 3.19 -7.91 -13.12
N TYR A 160 2.66 -7.86 -11.91
CA TYR A 160 2.98 -6.80 -10.96
C TYR A 160 4.40 -6.94 -10.40
N VAL A 161 4.86 -8.18 -10.17
CA VAL A 161 6.24 -8.46 -9.75
C VAL A 161 7.22 -8.13 -10.88
N GLU A 162 6.89 -8.52 -12.12
CA GLU A 162 7.72 -8.18 -13.27
C GLU A 162 7.82 -6.66 -13.48
N ALA A 163 6.70 -5.95 -13.35
CA ALA A 163 6.68 -4.49 -13.46
C ALA A 163 7.49 -3.83 -12.34
N PHE A 164 7.40 -4.36 -11.11
CA PHE A 164 8.22 -3.88 -10.00
C PHE A 164 9.71 -3.97 -10.31
N PHE A 165 10.20 -5.11 -10.79
CA PHE A 165 11.61 -5.26 -11.13
C PHE A 165 12.05 -4.39 -12.30
N LYS A 166 11.20 -4.20 -13.31
CA LYS A 166 11.47 -3.25 -14.40
C LYS A 166 11.61 -1.81 -13.88
N TRP A 167 10.73 -1.39 -12.98
CA TRP A 167 10.82 -0.07 -12.35
C TRP A 167 12.03 0.03 -11.43
N TRP A 168 12.32 -1.02 -10.66
CA TRP A 168 13.50 -1.10 -9.82
C TRP A 168 14.79 -0.86 -10.61
N GLU A 169 14.95 -1.59 -11.71
CA GLU A 169 16.15 -1.52 -12.56
C GLU A 169 16.30 -0.17 -13.27
N SER A 170 15.19 0.48 -13.66
CA SER A 170 15.24 1.77 -14.36
C SER A 170 15.58 2.93 -13.42
N ASP A 171 14.75 3.18 -12.42
CA ASP A 171 14.77 4.42 -11.65
C ASP A 171 14.64 4.22 -10.14
N LEU A 172 13.75 3.34 -9.69
CA LEU A 172 13.30 3.28 -8.30
C LEU A 172 14.44 3.07 -7.30
N HIS A 173 15.41 2.20 -7.63
CA HIS A 173 16.55 1.91 -6.76
C HIS A 173 17.45 3.13 -6.49
N ARG A 174 17.38 4.18 -7.32
CA ARG A 174 18.18 5.39 -7.20
C ARG A 174 17.52 6.44 -6.31
N THR A 175 16.19 6.42 -6.24
CA THR A 175 15.41 7.42 -5.51
C THR A 175 15.04 6.97 -4.10
N LEU A 176 14.99 5.65 -3.87
CA LEU A 176 14.64 5.10 -2.56
C LEU A 176 15.71 5.36 -1.50
N SER A 177 15.28 5.98 -0.40
CA SER A 177 16.06 6.10 0.84
C SER A 177 15.67 5.01 1.85
N GLU A 178 14.44 4.52 1.78
CA GLU A 178 13.92 3.47 2.66
C GLU A 178 13.11 2.42 1.90
N LEU A 179 13.49 1.16 2.05
CA LEU A 179 12.75 0.01 1.54
C LEU A 179 12.38 -0.91 2.70
N ARG A 180 11.08 -1.16 2.87
CA ARG A 180 10.55 -2.15 3.81
C ARG A 180 10.00 -3.35 3.04
N LEU A 181 10.52 -4.53 3.34
CA LEU A 181 9.96 -5.78 2.84
C LEU A 181 9.03 -6.34 3.91
N THR A 182 7.77 -6.55 3.55
CA THR A 182 6.74 -7.10 4.41
C THR A 182 6.10 -8.33 3.76
N GLY A 183 5.32 -9.08 4.55
CA GLY A 183 4.82 -10.38 4.15
C GLY A 183 5.69 -11.52 4.66
N GLY A 184 5.17 -12.73 4.60
CA GLY A 184 5.81 -13.90 5.17
C GLY A 184 6.92 -14.50 4.31
#